data_3edfc41262b33fadbabdf3e03da3279e
#
_entry.id   3edfc41262b33fadbabdf3e03da3279e
#
_cell.length_a   1.000
_cell.length_b   1.000
_cell.length_c   1.000
_cell.angle_alpha   90.00
_cell.angle_beta   90.00
_cell.angle_gamma   90.00
#
_symmetry.space_group_name_H-M   'P 1'
#
loop_
_entity.id
_entity.type
_entity.pdbx_description
1 polymer ?
#
loop_
_entity_poly.entity_id
_entity_poly.type
_entity_poly.pdbx_seq_one_letter_code
_entity_poly.pdbx_strand_id
1 'polypeptide(L)'
;METLRKHIKHLAQRMSGDQAGQSLVEFAIMSIILVMILMGILDLGRAYFAFVALQDVVAEGAAFAAVHPTCVSPSDGPACSNPNNITWRAKNESPAGMVVSNSIQVDVVYHPSGAVSGSPITVTATYSHSLVTFVIMSIVGSDVLPLQAASSTSVQ
;
A
#
# COMPACT_ATOMS: atom_id res chain seq x y z
N MET A 1 -41.06 -16.26 -58.25
CA MET A 1 -40.18 -15.15 -57.85
C MET A 1 -40.38 -14.66 -56.43
N GLU A 2 -41.58 -14.73 -55.91
CA GLU A 2 -41.93 -14.25 -54.54
C GLU A 2 -41.36 -15.13 -53.41
N THR A 3 -41.35 -16.42 -53.60
CA THR A 3 -40.80 -17.39 -52.64
C THR A 3 -39.27 -17.23 -52.42
N LEU A 4 -38.56 -16.91 -53.49
CA LEU A 4 -37.10 -16.66 -53.41
C LEU A 4 -36.82 -15.36 -52.64
N ARG A 5 -37.61 -14.33 -52.85
CA ARG A 5 -37.52 -13.04 -52.14
C ARG A 5 -37.78 -13.17 -50.64
N LYS A 6 -38.74 -14.02 -50.24
CA LYS A 6 -39.00 -14.31 -48.81
C LYS A 6 -37.84 -15.07 -48.17
N HIS A 7 -37.24 -16.03 -48.87
CA HIS A 7 -36.09 -16.78 -48.36
C HIS A 7 -34.85 -15.89 -48.14
N ILE A 8 -34.59 -14.98 -49.09
CA ILE A 8 -33.47 -14.02 -48.96
C ILE A 8 -33.69 -13.05 -47.79
N LYS A 9 -34.94 -12.57 -47.59
CA LYS A 9 -35.25 -11.72 -46.42
C LYS A 9 -35.07 -12.44 -45.08
N HIS A 10 -35.47 -13.71 -45.00
CA HIS A 10 -35.25 -14.53 -43.78
C HIS A 10 -33.79 -14.79 -43.50
N LEU A 11 -32.96 -15.01 -44.52
CA LEU A 11 -31.52 -15.15 -44.37
C LEU A 11 -30.84 -13.84 -43.94
N ALA A 12 -31.24 -12.70 -44.51
CA ALA A 12 -30.75 -11.39 -44.12
C ALA A 12 -31.13 -11.01 -42.67
N GLN A 13 -32.33 -11.39 -42.20
CA GLN A 13 -32.73 -11.20 -40.82
C GLN A 13 -31.98 -12.09 -39.82
N ARG A 14 -31.58 -13.31 -40.22
CA ARG A 14 -30.70 -14.17 -39.38
C ARG A 14 -29.28 -13.61 -39.28
N MET A 15 -28.74 -13.05 -40.34
CA MET A 15 -27.42 -12.42 -40.31
C MET A 15 -27.38 -11.14 -39.47
N SER A 16 -28.51 -10.41 -39.36
CA SER A 16 -28.64 -9.23 -38.50
C SER A 16 -28.62 -9.57 -36.99
N GLY A 17 -29.00 -10.80 -36.61
CA GLY A 17 -28.94 -11.30 -35.25
C GLY A 17 -27.50 -11.63 -34.78
N ASP A 18 -26.59 -11.93 -35.71
CA ASP A 18 -25.19 -12.29 -35.42
C ASP A 18 -24.40 -11.05 -34.95
N GLN A 19 -24.73 -9.85 -35.42
CA GLN A 19 -24.05 -8.61 -35.01
C GLN A 19 -24.29 -8.25 -33.54
N ALA A 20 -25.48 -8.53 -33.02
CA ALA A 20 -25.82 -8.30 -31.62
C ALA A 20 -25.00 -9.24 -30.68
N GLY A 21 -24.77 -10.49 -31.11
CA GLY A 21 -23.94 -11.44 -30.40
C GLY A 21 -22.46 -11.04 -30.39
N GLN A 22 -21.94 -10.51 -31.49
CA GLN A 22 -20.56 -10.06 -31.60
C GLN A 22 -20.27 -8.88 -30.66
N SER A 23 -21.14 -7.85 -30.63
CA SER A 23 -20.99 -6.71 -29.71
C SER A 23 -20.99 -7.12 -28.25
N LEU A 24 -21.76 -8.15 -27.89
CA LEU A 24 -21.82 -8.68 -26.53
C LEU A 24 -20.51 -9.38 -26.13
N VAL A 25 -19.90 -10.11 -27.05
CA VAL A 25 -18.57 -10.74 -26.84
C VAL A 25 -17.49 -9.67 -26.72
N GLU A 26 -17.47 -8.65 -27.56
CA GLU A 26 -16.52 -7.54 -27.47
C GLU A 26 -16.66 -6.80 -26.14
N PHE A 27 -17.88 -6.51 -25.71
CA PHE A 27 -18.14 -5.92 -24.40
C PHE A 27 -17.66 -6.81 -23.25
N ALA A 28 -17.88 -8.13 -23.32
CA ALA A 28 -17.43 -9.07 -22.32
C ALA A 28 -15.90 -9.06 -22.16
N ILE A 29 -15.17 -9.05 -23.28
CA ILE A 29 -13.69 -8.99 -23.26
C ILE A 29 -13.20 -7.66 -22.68
N MET A 30 -13.79 -6.54 -23.13
CA MET A 30 -13.43 -5.21 -22.62
C MET A 30 -13.74 -5.05 -21.14
N SER A 31 -14.84 -5.64 -20.64
CA SER A 31 -15.19 -5.59 -19.23
C SER A 31 -14.19 -6.30 -18.33
N ILE A 32 -13.62 -7.42 -18.77
CA ILE A 32 -12.55 -8.12 -18.02
C ILE A 32 -11.31 -7.23 -17.89
N ILE A 33 -10.87 -6.61 -18.98
CA ILE A 33 -9.73 -5.68 -18.96
C ILE A 33 -10.01 -4.50 -18.03
N LEU A 34 -11.21 -3.92 -18.09
CA LEU A 34 -11.60 -2.82 -17.21
C LEU A 34 -11.57 -3.22 -15.73
N VAL A 35 -12.10 -4.39 -15.38
CA VAL A 35 -12.07 -4.90 -14.00
C VAL A 35 -10.63 -5.12 -13.54
N MET A 36 -9.74 -5.66 -14.37
CA MET A 36 -8.33 -5.82 -14.04
C MET A 36 -7.64 -4.48 -13.74
N ILE A 37 -7.91 -3.45 -14.54
CA ILE A 37 -7.38 -2.09 -14.29
C ILE A 37 -7.91 -1.53 -12.98
N LEU A 38 -9.21 -1.65 -12.71
CA LEU A 38 -9.82 -1.17 -11.46
C LEU A 38 -9.22 -1.84 -10.23
N MET A 39 -9.02 -3.16 -10.27
CA MET A 39 -8.37 -3.89 -9.17
C MET A 39 -6.92 -3.42 -8.95
N GLY A 40 -6.19 -3.16 -10.03
CA GLY A 40 -4.84 -2.59 -9.94
C GLY A 40 -4.81 -1.22 -9.28
N ILE A 41 -5.76 -0.34 -9.63
CA ILE A 41 -5.89 0.99 -9.00
C ILE A 41 -6.19 0.86 -7.50
N LEU A 42 -7.05 -0.09 -7.10
CA LEU A 42 -7.36 -0.34 -5.70
C LEU A 42 -6.14 -0.84 -4.91
N ASP A 43 -5.34 -1.74 -5.47
CA ASP A 43 -4.11 -2.21 -4.82
C ASP A 43 -3.09 -1.07 -4.62
N LEU A 44 -2.87 -0.26 -5.67
CA LEU A 44 -1.98 0.89 -5.58
C LEU A 44 -2.50 1.94 -4.58
N GLY A 45 -3.81 2.17 -4.55
CA GLY A 45 -4.45 3.05 -3.56
C GLY A 45 -4.19 2.59 -2.13
N ARG A 46 -4.36 1.29 -1.85
CA ARG A 46 -4.06 0.72 -0.53
C ARG A 46 -2.58 0.82 -0.16
N ALA A 47 -1.68 0.55 -1.11
CA ALA A 47 -0.25 0.70 -0.90
C ALA A 47 0.13 2.16 -0.62
N TYR A 48 -0.47 3.12 -1.33
CA TYR A 48 -0.26 4.54 -1.10
C TYR A 48 -0.72 4.98 0.30
N PHE A 49 -1.91 4.56 0.73
CA PHE A 49 -2.38 4.85 2.08
C PHE A 49 -1.48 4.23 3.16
N ALA A 50 -0.98 3.01 2.96
CA ALA A 50 -0.03 2.39 3.88
C ALA A 50 1.29 3.18 3.93
N PHE A 51 1.76 3.72 2.81
CA PHE A 51 2.95 4.56 2.75
C PHE A 51 2.77 5.89 3.51
N VAL A 52 1.61 6.55 3.35
CA VAL A 52 1.31 7.78 4.11
C VAL A 52 1.26 7.47 5.62
N ALA A 53 0.62 6.38 6.02
CA ALA A 53 0.61 5.96 7.42
C ALA A 53 2.03 5.70 7.98
N LEU A 54 2.93 5.15 7.17
CA LEU A 54 4.33 4.98 7.57
C LEU A 54 5.07 6.33 7.78
N GLN A 55 4.71 7.36 7.01
CA GLN A 55 5.27 8.69 7.21
C GLN A 55 4.85 9.29 8.57
N ASP A 56 3.60 9.07 8.98
CA ASP A 56 3.12 9.49 10.30
C ASP A 56 3.83 8.71 11.42
N VAL A 57 4.02 7.39 11.25
CA VAL A 57 4.77 6.53 12.17
C VAL A 57 6.17 7.06 12.43
N VAL A 58 6.93 7.38 11.37
CA VAL A 58 8.31 7.86 11.53
C VAL A 58 8.37 9.30 12.03
N ALA A 59 7.39 10.13 11.72
CA ALA A 59 7.30 11.50 12.22
C ALA A 59 7.08 11.52 13.73
N GLU A 60 6.12 10.72 14.25
CA GLU A 60 5.86 10.60 15.69
C GLU A 60 7.05 9.97 16.42
N GLY A 61 7.61 8.88 15.86
CA GLY A 61 8.83 8.27 16.41
C GLY A 61 10.00 9.25 16.50
N ALA A 62 10.22 10.06 15.47
CA ALA A 62 11.28 11.07 15.44
C ALA A 62 11.01 12.20 16.44
N ALA A 63 9.76 12.66 16.55
CA ALA A 63 9.39 13.68 17.53
C ALA A 63 9.66 13.23 18.97
N PHE A 64 9.32 12.00 19.30
CA PHE A 64 9.62 11.42 20.61
C PHE A 64 11.13 11.22 20.82
N ALA A 65 11.85 10.75 19.79
CA ALA A 65 13.31 10.53 19.82
C ALA A 65 14.09 11.81 20.05
N ALA A 66 13.61 12.97 19.59
CA ALA A 66 14.25 14.26 19.83
C ALA A 66 14.40 14.60 21.32
N VAL A 67 13.42 14.17 22.13
CA VAL A 67 13.37 14.48 23.59
C VAL A 67 13.88 13.30 24.43
N HIS A 68 13.65 12.07 23.97
CA HIS A 68 14.01 10.85 24.68
C HIS A 68 14.86 9.91 23.80
N PRO A 69 16.08 10.34 23.38
CA PRO A 69 16.85 9.63 22.38
C PRO A 69 17.34 8.25 22.83
N THR A 70 17.45 8.00 24.15
CA THR A 70 17.94 6.74 24.72
C THR A 70 16.83 5.70 24.94
N CYS A 71 15.55 6.08 24.82
CA CYS A 71 14.41 5.20 25.03
C CYS A 71 13.88 4.62 23.71
N VAL A 72 14.61 3.71 23.08
CA VAL A 72 14.19 3.08 21.81
C VAL A 72 13.10 2.04 22.05
N SER A 73 13.24 1.22 23.09
CA SER A 73 12.38 0.08 23.39
C SER A 73 12.18 -0.10 24.90
N PRO A 74 11.22 -0.92 25.36
CA PRO A 74 11.00 -1.19 26.78
C PRO A 74 12.21 -1.82 27.49
N SER A 75 13.15 -2.41 26.75
CA SER A 75 14.37 -3.03 27.31
C SER A 75 15.44 -2.02 27.72
N ASP A 76 15.32 -0.75 27.33
CA ASP A 76 16.33 0.28 27.60
C ASP A 76 16.24 0.87 29.02
N GLY A 77 15.31 0.37 29.83
CA GLY A 77 15.21 0.68 31.24
C GLY A 77 13.79 0.95 31.72
N PRO A 78 13.56 1.05 33.03
CA PRO A 78 12.21 1.22 33.60
C PRO A 78 11.53 2.54 33.19
N ALA A 79 12.29 3.58 32.88
CA ALA A 79 11.79 4.86 32.38
C ALA A 79 11.28 4.75 30.93
N CYS A 80 11.71 3.74 30.17
CA CYS A 80 11.38 3.48 28.79
C CYS A 80 10.24 2.46 28.60
N SER A 81 9.53 2.11 29.69
CA SER A 81 8.36 1.25 29.63
C SER A 81 7.26 1.87 28.78
N ASN A 82 6.40 1.02 28.16
CA ASN A 82 5.27 1.50 27.37
C ASN A 82 4.37 2.44 28.19
N PRO A 83 3.96 3.58 27.65
CA PRO A 83 4.13 4.10 26.27
C PRO A 83 5.38 4.97 26.03
N ASN A 84 6.37 4.97 26.90
CA ASN A 84 7.47 5.93 26.93
C ASN A 84 8.71 5.43 26.16
N ASN A 85 8.54 4.90 24.96
CA ASN A 85 9.62 4.56 24.06
C ASN A 85 9.28 4.84 22.60
N ILE A 86 10.31 5.04 21.79
CA ILE A 86 10.21 5.41 20.38
C ILE A 86 9.41 4.37 19.59
N THR A 87 9.73 3.08 19.78
CA THR A 87 9.07 1.98 19.06
C THR A 87 7.57 1.90 19.35
N TRP A 88 7.19 2.07 20.60
CA TRP A 88 5.78 2.04 20.97
C TRP A 88 5.02 3.25 20.43
N ARG A 89 5.58 4.45 20.57
CA ARG A 89 5.00 5.68 20.02
C ARG A 89 4.78 5.57 18.54
N ALA A 90 5.83 5.26 17.79
CA ALA A 90 5.77 5.07 16.35
C ALA A 90 4.66 4.09 15.94
N LYS A 91 4.58 2.92 16.59
CA LYS A 91 3.62 1.88 16.21
C LYS A 91 2.17 2.18 16.60
N ASN A 92 1.93 2.88 17.69
CA ASN A 92 0.59 3.07 18.22
C ASN A 92 -0.07 4.40 17.82
N GLU A 93 0.72 5.38 17.37
CA GLU A 93 0.19 6.63 16.82
C GLU A 93 -0.15 6.52 15.31
N SER A 94 0.14 5.38 14.69
CA SER A 94 -0.30 5.12 13.31
C SER A 94 -1.82 5.12 13.20
N PRO A 95 -2.41 5.73 12.16
CA PRO A 95 -3.85 5.75 11.94
C PRO A 95 -4.44 4.35 12.01
N ALA A 96 -5.33 4.13 12.99
CA ALA A 96 -5.89 2.82 13.28
C ALA A 96 -6.58 2.20 12.05
N GLY A 97 -6.15 1.00 11.67
CA GLY A 97 -6.82 0.15 10.68
C GLY A 97 -6.19 0.07 9.30
N MET A 98 -5.22 0.90 8.95
CA MET A 98 -4.57 0.85 7.62
C MET A 98 -3.28 0.03 7.62
N VAL A 99 -2.54 0.06 8.71
CA VAL A 99 -1.31 -0.72 8.88
C VAL A 99 -1.38 -1.43 10.21
N VAL A 100 -1.22 -2.76 10.21
CA VAL A 100 -1.22 -3.53 11.45
C VAL A 100 0.06 -3.20 12.22
N SER A 101 -0.06 -2.58 13.38
CA SER A 101 1.06 -2.08 14.20
C SER A 101 2.14 -3.14 14.46
N ASN A 102 1.74 -4.42 14.59
CA ASN A 102 2.65 -5.54 14.79
C ASN A 102 3.47 -5.92 13.54
N SER A 103 3.04 -5.48 12.34
CA SER A 103 3.74 -5.75 11.08
C SER A 103 4.75 -4.66 10.70
N ILE A 104 4.78 -3.56 11.46
CA ILE A 104 5.74 -2.47 11.25
C ILE A 104 7.01 -2.78 12.02
N GLN A 105 8.14 -2.75 11.32
CA GLN A 105 9.46 -2.75 11.93
C GLN A 105 9.95 -1.31 12.04
N VAL A 106 10.42 -0.94 13.23
CA VAL A 106 10.92 0.41 13.51
C VAL A 106 12.38 0.28 13.92
N ASP A 107 13.25 0.92 13.16
CA ASP A 107 14.68 0.99 13.40
C ASP A 107 15.09 2.43 13.73
N VAL A 108 15.96 2.59 14.72
CA VAL A 108 16.47 3.89 15.15
C VAL A 108 17.99 3.91 14.95
N VAL A 109 18.46 4.86 14.14
CA VAL A 109 19.87 5.01 13.82
C VAL A 109 20.38 6.33 14.39
N TYR A 110 21.42 6.22 15.20
CA TYR A 110 22.18 7.37 15.69
C TYR A 110 23.34 7.67 14.75
N HIS A 111 23.59 8.94 14.49
CA HIS A 111 24.81 9.33 13.82
C HIS A 111 26.02 9.23 14.76
N PRO A 112 27.26 9.30 14.24
CA PRO A 112 28.49 8.91 14.99
C PRO A 112 28.67 9.54 16.36
N SER A 113 28.05 10.67 16.64
CA SER A 113 28.07 11.36 17.93
C SER A 113 27.17 10.72 19.01
N GLY A 114 26.36 9.73 18.66
CA GLY A 114 25.41 9.08 19.59
C GLY A 114 24.22 9.98 19.97
N ALA A 115 23.56 9.66 21.10
CA ALA A 115 22.38 10.37 21.60
C ALA A 115 22.76 11.65 22.38
N VAL A 116 23.55 12.53 21.75
CA VAL A 116 24.00 13.80 22.35
C VAL A 116 23.20 14.95 21.76
N SER A 117 22.91 15.99 22.58
CA SER A 117 22.21 17.19 22.13
C SER A 117 22.83 17.79 20.85
N GLY A 118 22.01 18.09 19.87
CA GLY A 118 22.40 18.56 18.55
C GLY A 118 22.75 17.45 17.54
N SER A 119 22.91 16.20 17.98
CA SER A 119 23.20 15.07 17.08
C SER A 119 21.96 14.65 16.31
N PRO A 120 22.07 14.32 15.02
CA PRO A 120 20.94 13.81 14.26
C PRO A 120 20.61 12.36 14.65
N ILE A 121 19.33 12.08 14.77
CA ILE A 121 18.74 10.76 14.97
C ILE A 121 17.75 10.49 13.84
N THR A 122 17.81 9.30 13.26
CA THR A 122 16.92 8.89 12.18
C THR A 122 16.08 7.71 12.62
N VAL A 123 14.77 7.87 12.51
CA VAL A 123 13.78 6.80 12.72
C VAL A 123 13.30 6.32 11.35
N THR A 124 13.43 5.02 11.14
CA THR A 124 13.00 4.34 9.90
C THR A 124 11.93 3.33 10.22
N ALA A 125 10.86 3.31 9.46
CA ALA A 125 9.83 2.30 9.54
C ALA A 125 9.72 1.53 8.24
N THR A 126 9.58 0.21 8.33
CA THR A 126 9.37 -0.69 7.20
C THR A 126 8.09 -1.49 7.39
N TYR A 127 7.38 -1.69 6.30
CA TYR A 127 6.14 -2.45 6.26
C TYR A 127 6.04 -3.26 4.97
N SER A 128 5.68 -4.52 5.09
CA SER A 128 5.48 -5.43 3.96
C SER A 128 4.00 -5.44 3.57
N HIS A 129 3.65 -4.69 2.51
CA HIS A 129 2.28 -4.61 2.00
C HIS A 129 1.97 -5.78 1.08
N SER A 130 0.92 -6.56 1.38
CA SER A 130 0.48 -7.67 0.53
C SER A 130 -0.35 -7.16 -0.65
N LEU A 131 0.03 -7.56 -1.86
CA LEU A 131 -0.70 -7.32 -3.10
C LEU A 131 -1.83 -8.34 -3.25
N VAL A 132 -2.95 -7.94 -3.84
CA VAL A 132 -4.11 -8.80 -4.07
C VAL A 132 -4.27 -9.10 -5.56
N THR A 133 -3.87 -8.18 -6.43
CA THR A 133 -4.07 -8.29 -7.88
C THR A 133 -2.95 -9.11 -8.52
N PHE A 134 -3.31 -10.26 -9.11
CA PHE A 134 -2.37 -11.14 -9.79
C PHE A 134 -1.54 -10.44 -10.89
N VAL A 135 -2.13 -9.48 -11.59
CA VAL A 135 -1.42 -8.73 -12.64
C VAL A 135 -0.29 -7.90 -12.06
N ILE A 136 -0.53 -7.22 -10.93
CA ILE A 136 0.51 -6.42 -10.27
C ILE A 136 1.59 -7.34 -9.69
N MET A 137 1.22 -8.46 -9.07
CA MET A 137 2.18 -9.47 -8.60
C MET A 137 3.08 -9.97 -9.72
N SER A 138 2.53 -10.18 -10.92
CA SER A 138 3.30 -10.62 -12.09
C SER A 138 4.27 -9.55 -12.61
N ILE A 139 3.93 -8.26 -12.48
CA ILE A 139 4.78 -7.14 -12.90
C ILE A 139 5.88 -6.89 -11.86
N VAL A 140 5.54 -6.92 -10.58
CA VAL A 140 6.47 -6.68 -9.44
C VAL A 140 7.36 -7.91 -9.20
N GLY A 141 6.90 -9.10 -9.59
CA GLY A 141 7.60 -10.37 -9.35
C GLY A 141 7.51 -10.88 -7.90
N SER A 142 6.62 -10.30 -7.11
CA SER A 142 6.39 -10.64 -5.70
C SER A 142 4.94 -10.38 -5.31
N ASP A 143 4.45 -11.13 -4.34
CA ASP A 143 3.15 -10.93 -3.69
C ASP A 143 3.21 -9.85 -2.59
N VAL A 144 4.41 -9.36 -2.28
CA VAL A 144 4.67 -8.37 -1.23
C VAL A 144 5.43 -7.17 -1.80
N LEU A 145 4.96 -5.97 -1.48
CA LEU A 145 5.61 -4.70 -1.77
C LEU A 145 6.23 -4.14 -0.48
N PRO A 146 7.57 -4.08 -0.36
CA PRO A 146 8.21 -3.47 0.79
C PRO A 146 8.05 -1.95 0.71
N LEU A 147 7.42 -1.36 1.73
CA LEU A 147 7.27 0.07 1.92
C LEU A 147 8.21 0.54 3.02
N GLN A 148 8.88 1.66 2.82
CA GLN A 148 9.78 2.25 3.79
C GLN A 148 9.59 3.76 3.87
N ALA A 149 9.61 4.28 5.09
CA ALA A 149 9.67 5.71 5.36
C ALA A 149 10.76 6.00 6.40
N ALA A 150 11.32 7.18 6.36
CA ALA A 150 12.32 7.61 7.35
C ALA A 150 12.12 9.09 7.68
N SER A 151 12.36 9.44 8.94
CA SER A 151 12.35 10.81 9.43
C SER A 151 13.58 11.06 10.28
N SER A 152 14.24 12.19 10.08
CA SER A 152 15.42 12.60 10.85
C SER A 152 15.13 13.85 11.62
N THR A 153 15.62 13.89 12.87
CA THR A 153 15.50 15.02 13.77
C THR A 153 16.83 15.21 14.53
N SER A 154 17.00 16.33 15.19
CA SER A 154 18.11 16.55 16.12
C SER A 154 17.67 16.30 17.55
N VAL A 155 18.54 15.68 18.34
CA VAL A 155 18.37 15.52 19.79
C VAL A 155 18.39 16.90 20.46
N GLN A 156 17.40 17.17 21.33
CA GLN A 156 17.28 18.41 22.08
C GLN A 156 18.07 18.41 23.39
#